data_6548a78362dcd5789ca0e6d1549579de
#
_entry.id   6548a78362dcd5789ca0e6d1549579de
#
_cell.length_a   1.000
_cell.length_b   1.000
_cell.length_c   1.000
_cell.angle_alpha   90.00
_cell.angle_beta   90.00
_cell.angle_gamma   90.00
#
_symmetry.space_group_name_H-M   'P 1'
#
loop_
_entity.id
_entity.type
_entity.pdbx_description
1 polymer ?
#
loop_
_entity_poly.entity_id
_entity_poly.type
_entity_poly.pdbx_seq_one_letter_code
_entity_poly.pdbx_strand_id
1 'polypeptide(L)'
;MIYADTDFFIALVKDDDWLQERAAAIATEHEGDIYTSRATLLELLMISDRFKFDRMEALSYALEIAPVPEDETVLFQAADYMEQYGLTAFDAYHVAYADPDPIIASDKSFDDVTDDRISIEEKYLE
;
A
#
# COMPACT_ATOMS: atom_id res chain seq x y z
N MET A 1 0.38 10.80 -9.23
CA MET A 1 0.87 9.49 -8.74
C MET A 1 0.03 9.03 -7.54
N ILE A 2 -0.08 7.73 -7.39
CA ILE A 2 -0.87 7.11 -6.33
C ILE A 2 0.01 6.14 -5.57
N TYR A 3 0.05 6.26 -4.25
CA TYR A 3 0.84 5.37 -3.41
C TYR A 3 0.03 4.12 -3.04
N ALA A 4 0.61 2.94 -3.24
CA ALA A 4 -0.01 1.68 -2.87
C ALA A 4 0.66 1.10 -1.62
N ASP A 5 -0.12 0.78 -0.59
CA ASP A 5 0.38 0.12 0.59
C ASP A 5 0.34 -1.40 0.43
N THR A 6 0.71 -2.11 1.49
CA THR A 6 0.85 -3.57 1.45
C THR A 6 -0.47 -4.29 1.13
N ASP A 7 -1.60 -3.80 1.66
CA ASP A 7 -2.91 -4.45 1.47
C ASP A 7 -3.29 -4.57 0.00
N PHE A 8 -2.94 -3.56 -0.81
CA PHE A 8 -3.20 -3.59 -2.23
C PHE A 8 -2.49 -4.77 -2.90
N PHE A 9 -1.21 -4.96 -2.58
CA PHE A 9 -0.42 -6.05 -3.17
C PHE A 9 -0.86 -7.42 -2.64
N ILE A 10 -1.24 -7.52 -1.36
CA ILE A 10 -1.79 -8.75 -0.81
C ILE A 10 -3.03 -9.16 -1.59
N ALA A 11 -3.93 -8.21 -1.85
CA ALA A 11 -5.15 -8.47 -2.60
C ALA A 11 -4.86 -8.99 -4.01
N LEU A 12 -3.78 -8.48 -4.63
CA LEU A 12 -3.41 -8.90 -5.99
C LEU A 12 -2.77 -10.29 -6.03
N VAL A 13 -1.96 -10.65 -5.02
CA VAL A 13 -1.13 -11.87 -5.09
C VAL A 13 -1.67 -13.04 -4.28
N LYS A 14 -2.55 -12.81 -3.33
CA LYS A 14 -3.12 -13.87 -2.52
C LYS A 14 -4.26 -14.54 -3.27
N ASP A 15 -4.12 -15.84 -3.50
CA ASP A 15 -5.16 -16.62 -4.18
C ASP A 15 -6.46 -16.60 -3.36
N ASP A 16 -7.58 -16.48 -4.04
CA ASP A 16 -8.92 -16.47 -3.44
C ASP A 16 -9.18 -15.29 -2.50
N ASP A 17 -8.40 -14.20 -2.64
CA ASP A 17 -8.67 -12.97 -1.89
C ASP A 17 -9.94 -12.31 -2.45
N TRP A 18 -10.89 -12.01 -1.55
CA TRP A 18 -12.18 -11.44 -1.96
C TRP A 18 -12.06 -10.04 -2.57
N LEU A 19 -10.94 -9.36 -2.32
CA LEU A 19 -10.67 -8.02 -2.85
C LEU A 19 -9.89 -8.06 -4.17
N GLN A 20 -9.52 -9.24 -4.66
CA GLN A 20 -8.62 -9.37 -5.81
C GLN A 20 -9.17 -8.72 -7.08
N GLU A 21 -10.43 -8.89 -7.39
CA GLU A 21 -11.05 -8.27 -8.57
C GLU A 21 -11.00 -6.75 -8.50
N ARG A 22 -11.30 -6.18 -7.34
CA ARG A 22 -11.26 -4.74 -7.14
C ARG A 22 -9.83 -4.20 -7.24
N ALA A 23 -8.88 -4.89 -6.63
CA ALA A 23 -7.46 -4.52 -6.70
C ALA A 23 -6.95 -4.57 -8.14
N ALA A 24 -7.30 -5.62 -8.88
CA ALA A 24 -6.91 -5.74 -10.28
C ALA A 24 -7.52 -4.62 -11.14
N ALA A 25 -8.75 -4.24 -10.87
CA ALA A 25 -9.41 -3.12 -11.56
C ALA A 25 -8.68 -1.79 -11.28
N ILE A 26 -8.28 -1.55 -10.03
CA ILE A 26 -7.51 -0.36 -9.65
C ILE A 26 -6.17 -0.35 -10.38
N ALA A 27 -5.47 -1.49 -10.41
CA ALA A 27 -4.18 -1.60 -11.09
C ALA A 27 -4.30 -1.26 -12.57
N THR A 28 -5.34 -1.73 -13.23
CA THR A 28 -5.60 -1.46 -14.65
C THR A 28 -5.98 0.00 -14.87
N GLU A 29 -6.90 0.52 -14.05
CA GLU A 29 -7.40 1.89 -14.16
C GLU A 29 -6.29 2.93 -14.00
N HIS A 30 -5.31 2.65 -13.12
CA HIS A 30 -4.22 3.57 -12.80
C HIS A 30 -2.86 3.10 -13.29
N GLU A 31 -2.84 2.28 -14.33
CA GLU A 31 -1.60 1.74 -14.90
C GLU A 31 -0.60 2.85 -15.19
N GLY A 32 0.64 2.67 -14.72
CA GLY A 32 1.71 3.63 -14.89
C GLY A 32 1.68 4.81 -13.93
N ASP A 33 0.68 4.89 -13.05
CA ASP A 33 0.51 5.99 -12.11
C ASP A 33 0.62 5.57 -10.64
N ILE A 34 0.97 4.30 -10.39
CA ILE A 34 1.10 3.74 -9.04
C ILE A 34 2.58 3.62 -8.66
N TYR A 35 2.92 3.93 -7.41
CA TYR A 35 4.25 3.70 -6.86
C TYR A 35 4.12 3.13 -5.45
N THR A 36 5.22 2.61 -4.91
CA THR A 36 5.24 2.07 -3.55
C THR A 36 6.59 2.34 -2.88
N SER A 37 6.86 1.70 -1.76
CA SER A 37 8.07 1.89 -0.97
C SER A 37 8.71 0.55 -0.60
N ARG A 38 9.95 0.61 -0.13
CA ARG A 38 10.63 -0.57 0.42
C ARG A 38 9.92 -1.11 1.64
N ALA A 39 9.30 -0.22 2.44
CA ALA A 39 8.51 -0.65 3.60
C ALA A 39 7.39 -1.60 3.18
N THR A 40 6.66 -1.26 2.11
CA THR A 40 5.63 -2.13 1.54
C THR A 40 6.20 -3.48 1.15
N LEU A 41 7.33 -3.48 0.43
CA LEU A 41 7.92 -4.73 -0.04
C LEU A 41 8.43 -5.59 1.12
N LEU A 42 8.99 -4.96 2.16
CA LEU A 42 9.42 -5.69 3.37
C LEU A 42 8.23 -6.30 4.10
N GLU A 43 7.14 -5.57 4.23
CA GLU A 43 5.92 -6.11 4.84
C GLU A 43 5.38 -7.29 4.03
N LEU A 44 5.41 -7.17 2.70
CA LEU A 44 4.96 -8.25 1.82
C LEU A 44 5.78 -9.52 2.06
N LEU A 45 7.10 -9.38 2.20
CA LEU A 45 7.97 -10.50 2.53
C LEU A 45 7.67 -11.09 3.91
N MET A 46 7.45 -10.22 4.91
CA MET A 46 7.17 -10.64 6.28
C MET A 46 5.91 -11.52 6.37
N ILE A 47 4.91 -11.24 5.55
CA ILE A 47 3.64 -11.94 5.60
C ILE A 47 3.52 -13.08 4.58
N SER A 48 4.54 -13.28 3.73
CA SER A 48 4.48 -14.26 2.64
C SER A 48 4.19 -15.69 3.11
N ASP A 49 4.74 -16.09 4.25
CA ASP A 49 4.50 -17.42 4.80
C ASP A 49 3.08 -17.54 5.38
N ARG A 50 2.59 -16.46 5.96
CA ARG A 50 1.27 -16.42 6.58
C ARG A 50 0.14 -16.59 5.56
N PHE A 51 0.27 -15.93 4.42
CA PHE A 51 -0.74 -15.98 3.35
C PHE A 51 -0.40 -16.95 2.23
N LYS A 52 0.76 -17.60 2.33
CA LYS A 52 1.18 -18.69 1.43
C LYS A 52 1.18 -18.35 -0.06
N PHE A 53 1.67 -17.17 -0.40
CA PHE A 53 1.93 -16.83 -1.80
C PHE A 53 3.43 -16.95 -2.10
N ASP A 54 3.76 -17.05 -3.38
CA ASP A 54 5.15 -17.10 -3.83
C ASP A 54 5.77 -15.72 -3.70
N ARG A 55 6.75 -15.58 -2.79
CA ARG A 55 7.35 -14.27 -2.49
C ARG A 55 8.15 -13.70 -3.64
N MET A 56 8.82 -14.53 -4.41
CA MET A 56 9.60 -14.07 -5.56
C MET A 56 8.68 -13.52 -6.66
N GLU A 57 7.61 -14.24 -6.93
CA GLU A 57 6.60 -13.78 -7.90
C GLU A 57 5.91 -12.50 -7.42
N ALA A 58 5.57 -12.43 -6.13
CA ALA A 58 4.92 -11.25 -5.55
C ALA A 58 5.81 -10.01 -5.66
N LEU A 59 7.10 -10.13 -5.34
CA LEU A 59 8.05 -9.03 -5.50
C LEU A 59 8.17 -8.59 -6.94
N SER A 60 8.33 -9.54 -7.85
CA SER A 60 8.47 -9.25 -9.27
C SER A 60 7.24 -8.53 -9.80
N TYR A 61 6.06 -9.00 -9.43
CA TYR A 61 4.79 -8.41 -9.82
C TYR A 61 4.65 -6.97 -9.28
N ALA A 62 4.94 -6.80 -7.98
CA ALA A 62 4.85 -5.48 -7.35
C ALA A 62 5.77 -4.46 -8.02
N LEU A 63 7.02 -4.84 -8.29
CA LEU A 63 7.98 -3.97 -8.95
C LEU A 63 7.60 -3.66 -10.40
N GLU A 64 6.88 -4.58 -11.05
CA GLU A 64 6.41 -4.38 -12.41
C GLU A 64 5.33 -3.30 -12.49
N ILE A 65 4.42 -3.25 -11.51
CA ILE A 65 3.30 -2.30 -11.52
C ILE A 65 3.58 -1.02 -10.74
N ALA A 66 4.56 -1.01 -9.85
CA ALA A 66 4.82 0.16 -8.99
C ALA A 66 6.32 0.37 -8.76
N PRO A 67 6.89 1.48 -9.24
CA PRO A 67 8.28 1.81 -8.90
C PRO A 67 8.43 2.20 -7.42
N VAL A 68 9.67 2.16 -6.94
CA VAL A 68 10.01 2.42 -5.53
C VAL A 68 11.04 3.55 -5.44
N PRO A 69 10.60 4.82 -5.60
CA PRO A 69 11.49 5.94 -5.32
C PRO A 69 11.65 6.13 -3.80
N GLU A 70 12.84 6.54 -3.36
CA GLU A 70 13.15 6.67 -1.92
C GLU A 70 13.70 8.05 -1.57
N ASP A 71 13.27 8.58 -0.41
CA ASP A 71 13.71 9.85 0.15
C ASP A 71 13.77 9.73 1.68
N GLU A 72 14.94 10.01 2.27
CA GLU A 72 15.19 9.87 3.70
C GLU A 72 14.34 10.81 4.57
N THR A 73 13.93 11.97 4.05
CA THR A 73 13.10 12.91 4.81
C THR A 73 11.78 12.30 5.24
N VAL A 74 11.32 11.29 4.52
CA VAL A 74 10.08 10.56 4.84
C VAL A 74 10.15 9.92 6.22
N LEU A 75 11.33 9.47 6.65
CA LEU A 75 11.50 8.86 7.98
C LEU A 75 11.17 9.84 9.11
N PHE A 76 11.59 11.10 8.96
CA PHE A 76 11.31 12.12 9.96
C PHE A 76 9.83 12.50 9.98
N GLN A 77 9.21 12.57 8.81
CA GLN A 77 7.77 12.81 8.72
C GLN A 77 6.98 11.65 9.33
N ALA A 78 7.43 10.42 9.10
CA ALA A 78 6.80 9.24 9.71
C ALA A 78 6.88 9.29 11.24
N ALA A 79 8.05 9.65 11.78
CA ALA A 79 8.23 9.80 13.22
C ALA A 79 7.26 10.83 13.80
N ASP A 80 7.10 11.95 13.11
CA ASP A 80 6.17 13.01 13.51
C ASP A 80 4.72 12.50 13.53
N TYR A 81 4.31 11.74 12.51
CA TYR A 81 2.97 11.17 12.45
C TYR A 81 2.72 10.13 13.54
N MET A 82 3.77 9.38 13.94
CA MET A 82 3.66 8.46 15.07
C MET A 82 3.34 9.23 16.36
N GLU A 83 3.99 10.36 16.56
CA GLU A 83 3.77 11.20 17.75
C GLU A 83 2.41 11.89 17.73
N GLN A 84 2.00 12.42 16.57
CA GLN A 84 0.74 13.15 16.44
C GLN A 84 -0.49 12.25 16.42
N TYR A 85 -0.43 11.11 15.75
CA TYR A 85 -1.62 10.30 15.47
C TYR A 85 -1.56 8.91 16.10
N GLY A 86 -0.46 8.56 16.75
CA GLY A 86 -0.32 7.25 17.37
C GLY A 86 -0.28 6.08 16.40
N LEU A 87 0.12 6.31 15.15
CA LEU A 87 0.24 5.27 14.15
C LEU A 87 1.42 4.35 14.44
N THR A 88 1.36 3.11 13.96
CA THR A 88 2.52 2.22 13.97
C THR A 88 3.57 2.75 12.99
N ALA A 89 4.82 2.28 13.12
CA ALA A 89 5.91 2.75 12.28
C ALA A 89 5.64 2.53 10.79
N PHE A 90 5.13 1.34 10.41
CA PHE A 90 4.85 1.05 9.02
C PHE A 90 3.70 1.92 8.48
N ASP A 91 2.61 2.06 9.25
CA ASP A 91 1.48 2.89 8.83
C ASP A 91 1.90 4.35 8.68
N ALA A 92 2.67 4.86 9.64
CA ALA A 92 3.20 6.23 9.58
C ALA A 92 4.09 6.43 8.35
N TYR A 93 4.93 5.44 8.04
CA TYR A 93 5.80 5.50 6.87
C TYR A 93 5.01 5.54 5.58
N HIS A 94 3.99 4.69 5.45
CA HIS A 94 3.14 4.66 4.25
C HIS A 94 2.50 6.03 3.99
N VAL A 95 1.89 6.61 5.03
CA VAL A 95 1.21 7.89 4.89
C VAL A 95 2.19 9.03 4.60
N ALA A 96 3.34 9.04 5.26
CA ALA A 96 4.36 10.06 5.04
C ALA A 96 4.95 9.96 3.63
N TYR A 97 5.17 8.73 3.15
CA TYR A 97 5.73 8.49 1.83
C TYR A 97 4.75 8.87 0.73
N ALA A 98 3.46 8.64 0.95
CA ALA A 98 2.42 8.96 -0.02
C ALA A 98 2.18 10.47 -0.14
N ASP A 99 2.27 11.20 0.96
CA ASP A 99 1.90 12.62 1.03
C ASP A 99 2.60 13.46 -0.05
N PRO A 100 1.87 14.28 -0.84
CA PRO A 100 0.45 14.57 -0.77
C PRO A 100 -0.44 13.68 -1.68
N ASP A 101 0.10 12.61 -2.22
CA ASP A 101 -0.61 11.73 -3.16
C ASP A 101 -1.68 10.88 -2.46
N PRO A 102 -2.73 10.45 -3.17
CA PRO A 102 -3.70 9.53 -2.61
C PRO A 102 -3.08 8.16 -2.33
N ILE A 103 -3.60 7.47 -1.32
CA ILE A 103 -3.14 6.14 -0.92
C ILE A 103 -4.22 5.09 -1.18
N ILE A 104 -3.84 3.99 -1.79
CA ILE A 104 -4.72 2.84 -1.98
C ILE A 104 -4.59 1.94 -0.75
N ALA A 105 -5.63 1.84 0.05
CA ALA A 105 -5.59 1.09 1.29
C ALA A 105 -6.99 0.68 1.75
N SER A 106 -7.09 -0.44 2.47
CA SER A 106 -8.32 -0.85 3.13
C SER A 106 -8.44 -0.27 4.53
N ASP A 107 -7.33 0.07 5.16
CA ASP A 107 -7.29 0.53 6.56
C ASP A 107 -7.82 1.96 6.68
N LYS A 108 -8.95 2.10 7.37
CA LYS A 108 -9.61 3.38 7.59
C LYS A 108 -8.84 4.31 8.52
N SER A 109 -7.83 3.81 9.26
CA SER A 109 -7.02 4.65 10.14
C SER A 109 -6.25 5.72 9.37
N PHE A 110 -5.97 5.48 8.09
CA PHE A 110 -5.33 6.48 7.23
C PHE A 110 -6.20 7.73 7.02
N ASP A 111 -7.52 7.61 7.17
CA ASP A 111 -8.45 8.74 7.01
C ASP A 111 -8.22 9.85 8.03
N ASP A 112 -7.58 9.55 9.17
CA ASP A 112 -7.22 10.55 10.19
C ASP A 112 -6.10 11.47 9.74
N VAL A 113 -5.31 11.05 8.74
CA VAL A 113 -4.10 11.75 8.30
C VAL A 113 -4.24 12.25 6.86
N THR A 114 -5.00 11.58 6.02
CA THR A 114 -5.21 11.96 4.62
C THR A 114 -6.68 11.89 4.25
N ASP A 115 -7.12 12.83 3.41
CA ASP A 115 -8.49 12.84 2.89
C ASP A 115 -8.61 12.05 1.59
N ASP A 116 -7.49 11.51 1.09
CA ASP A 116 -7.40 10.96 -0.26
C ASP A 116 -7.07 9.47 -0.26
N ARG A 117 -7.82 8.69 0.51
CA ARG A 117 -7.68 7.23 0.47
C ARG A 117 -8.59 6.63 -0.59
N ILE A 118 -8.00 5.85 -1.50
CA ILE A 118 -8.77 5.05 -2.46
C ILE A 118 -9.06 3.72 -1.77
N SER A 119 -10.31 3.49 -1.42
CA SER A 119 -10.72 2.29 -0.70
C SER A 119 -10.78 1.07 -1.62
N ILE A 120 -10.19 -0.02 -1.18
CA ILE A 120 -10.30 -1.31 -1.87
C ILE A 120 -11.69 -1.92 -1.57
N GLU A 121 -12.20 -1.69 -0.37
CA GLU A 121 -13.43 -2.32 0.11
C GLU A 121 -14.72 -1.62 -0.34
N GLU A 122 -14.78 -0.32 -0.20
CA GLU A 122 -16.02 0.44 -0.39
C GLU A 122 -16.63 0.25 -1.77
N LYS A 123 -15.82 0.33 -2.81
CA LYS A 123 -16.32 0.19 -4.17
C LYS A 123 -16.68 -1.26 -4.50
N TYR A 124 -16.09 -2.20 -3.79
CA TYR A 124 -16.45 -3.61 -3.95
C TYR A 124 -17.84 -3.89 -3.43
N LEU A 125 -18.23 -3.21 -2.36
CA LEU A 125 -19.55 -3.40 -1.73
C LEU A 125 -20.69 -2.73 -2.48
N GLU A 126 -20.39 -1.87 -3.41
CA GLU A 126 -21.37 -1.27 -4.31
C GLU A 126 -21.81 -2.24 -5.39
#